data_c4914f28d6a3f2c516e61fafdede9232
#
_entry.id   c4914f28d6a3f2c516e61fafdede9232
#
_cell.length_a   1.000
_cell.length_b   1.000
_cell.length_c   1.000
_cell.angle_alpha   90.00
_cell.angle_beta   90.00
_cell.angle_gamma   90.00
#
_symmetry.space_group_name_H-M   'P 1'
#
loop_
_entity.id
_entity.type
_entity.pdbx_description
1 polymer ?
#
loop_
_entity_poly.entity_id
_entity_poly.type
_entity_poly.pdbx_seq_one_letter_code
_entity_poly.pdbx_strand_id
1 'polypeptide(L)'
;MTATEIFKDTVKREIHREGIDDLMGWLEITDFFKAPASTRFHEAFEGGLVLHSINVYSHLVRLNEMYKIGYTKESMAIAALFHDVCKADCYKVGMKNVKDEETGVWRKEPYYTFNENFKFGGHGSKSVYLVQNFMKLTPDEATAINCHMGVENAKWEVCDAHRACPLAFLLHTADMASTVPALNEEVTCSE
;
A
#
# COMPACT_ATOMS: atom_id res chain seq x y z
N MET A 1 -18.55 5.77 5.89
CA MET A 1 -17.59 4.72 6.33
C MET A 1 -16.19 5.29 6.28
N THR A 2 -15.38 5.07 7.30
CA THR A 2 -13.97 5.46 7.29
C THR A 2 -13.15 4.55 6.36
N ALA A 3 -11.96 4.99 5.94
CA ALA A 3 -11.05 4.15 5.15
C ALA A 3 -10.74 2.83 5.86
N THR A 4 -10.54 2.86 7.19
CA THR A 4 -10.31 1.64 7.99
C THR A 4 -11.50 0.67 7.94
N GLU A 5 -12.73 1.16 8.03
CA GLU A 5 -13.93 0.31 7.91
C GLU A 5 -14.04 -0.31 6.51
N ILE A 6 -13.80 0.47 5.46
CA ILE A 6 -13.82 -0.03 4.07
C ILE A 6 -12.74 -1.10 3.87
N PHE A 7 -11.53 -0.89 4.41
CA PHE A 7 -10.45 -1.88 4.34
C PHE A 7 -10.87 -3.20 5.01
N LYS A 8 -11.35 -3.14 6.25
CA LYS A 8 -11.77 -4.31 7.02
C LYS A 8 -12.94 -5.05 6.35
N ASP A 9 -13.92 -4.32 5.84
CA ASP A 9 -15.05 -4.91 5.11
C ASP A 9 -14.59 -5.56 3.81
N THR A 10 -13.64 -4.96 3.09
CA THR A 10 -13.06 -5.53 1.88
C THR A 10 -12.30 -6.81 2.19
N VAL A 11 -11.45 -6.82 3.22
CA VAL A 11 -10.77 -8.04 3.67
C VAL A 11 -11.77 -9.13 3.99
N LYS A 12 -12.77 -8.85 4.82
CA LYS A 12 -13.79 -9.83 5.23
C LYS A 12 -14.61 -10.39 4.06
N ARG A 13 -14.88 -9.56 3.05
CA ARG A 13 -15.69 -9.94 1.89
C ARG A 13 -14.91 -10.73 0.86
N GLU A 14 -13.64 -10.37 0.62
CA GLU A 14 -12.88 -10.88 -0.51
C GLU A 14 -11.84 -11.94 -0.15
N ILE A 15 -11.35 -11.99 1.10
CA ILE A 15 -10.24 -12.87 1.48
C ILE A 15 -10.73 -13.93 2.46
N HIS A 16 -10.61 -15.20 2.03
CA HIS A 16 -11.05 -16.36 2.83
C HIS A 16 -9.89 -17.34 3.10
N ARG A 17 -8.68 -16.90 2.86
CA ARG A 17 -7.47 -17.70 2.99
C ARG A 17 -7.08 -17.88 4.45
N GLU A 18 -6.62 -19.09 4.81
CA GLU A 18 -6.08 -19.41 6.13
C GLU A 18 -4.99 -18.41 6.52
N GLY A 19 -5.03 -17.95 7.78
CA GLY A 19 -4.09 -16.97 8.34
C GLY A 19 -4.49 -15.50 8.16
N ILE A 20 -5.59 -15.19 7.48
CA ILE A 20 -6.03 -13.80 7.30
C ILE A 20 -6.40 -13.16 8.64
N ASP A 21 -7.05 -13.88 9.54
CA ASP A 21 -7.45 -13.35 10.86
C ASP A 21 -6.21 -13.05 11.72
N ASP A 22 -5.17 -13.87 11.65
CA ASP A 22 -3.90 -13.65 12.35
C ASP A 22 -3.15 -12.44 11.79
N LEU A 23 -3.13 -12.27 10.46
CA LEU A 23 -2.57 -11.09 9.80
C LEU A 23 -3.31 -9.83 10.22
N MET A 24 -4.65 -9.86 10.22
CA MET A 24 -5.46 -8.72 10.66
C MET A 24 -5.25 -8.41 12.14
N GLY A 25 -5.17 -9.42 13.00
CA GLY A 25 -4.84 -9.25 14.41
C GLY A 25 -3.47 -8.59 14.62
N TRP A 26 -2.47 -8.94 13.80
CA TRP A 26 -1.16 -8.29 13.83
C TRP A 26 -1.24 -6.83 13.35
N LEU A 27 -1.98 -6.52 12.29
CA LEU A 27 -2.16 -5.15 11.83
C LEU A 27 -2.79 -4.24 12.89
N GLU A 28 -3.73 -4.77 13.69
CA GLU A 28 -4.39 -4.02 14.77
C GLU A 28 -3.45 -3.58 15.90
N ILE A 29 -2.38 -4.33 16.15
CA ILE A 29 -1.42 -3.99 17.19
C ILE A 29 -0.25 -3.14 16.68
N THR A 30 -0.18 -2.90 15.37
CA THR A 30 0.79 -1.98 14.73
C THR A 30 0.15 -0.61 14.48
N ASP A 31 0.92 0.31 13.92
CA ASP A 31 0.40 1.61 13.48
C ASP A 31 -0.21 1.59 12.07
N PHE A 32 -0.36 0.42 11.42
CA PHE A 32 -0.78 0.29 10.02
C PHE A 32 -2.01 1.14 9.67
N PHE A 33 -3.04 1.12 10.53
CA PHE A 33 -4.27 1.88 10.31
C PHE A 33 -4.13 3.40 10.55
N LYS A 34 -2.99 3.85 11.06
CA LYS A 34 -2.67 5.25 11.33
C LYS A 34 -1.49 5.74 10.50
N ALA A 35 -0.67 4.83 9.97
CA ALA A 35 0.52 5.16 9.22
C ALA A 35 0.20 6.00 7.97
N PRO A 36 1.09 6.93 7.56
CA PRO A 36 1.01 7.60 6.28
C PRO A 36 1.46 6.65 5.15
N ALA A 37 0.98 6.87 3.92
CA ALA A 37 1.46 6.13 2.75
C ALA A 37 2.88 6.53 2.36
N SER A 38 3.25 7.80 2.59
CA SER A 38 4.58 8.32 2.28
C SER A 38 5.01 9.38 3.29
N THR A 39 6.29 9.79 3.25
CA THR A 39 6.81 10.85 4.12
C THR A 39 6.36 12.25 3.69
N ARG A 40 6.07 12.49 2.40
CA ARG A 40 5.81 13.84 1.84
C ARG A 40 5.12 13.88 0.48
N PHE A 41 4.86 12.72 -0.13
CA PHE A 41 4.28 12.67 -1.48
C PHE A 41 2.76 12.45 -1.39
N HIS A 42 2.29 11.27 -1.80
CA HIS A 42 0.87 10.91 -1.75
C HIS A 42 0.49 10.47 -0.33
N GLU A 43 -0.73 10.78 0.09
CA GLU A 43 -1.35 10.39 1.36
C GLU A 43 -0.39 10.46 2.58
N ALA A 44 0.38 11.57 2.68
CA ALA A 44 1.33 11.83 3.75
C ALA A 44 0.62 12.36 5.02
N PHE A 45 -0.43 11.68 5.47
CA PHE A 45 -1.24 12.02 6.64
C PHE A 45 -1.66 10.76 7.40
N GLU A 46 -2.19 10.92 8.60
CA GLU A 46 -2.64 9.80 9.45
C GLU A 46 -3.74 9.00 8.75
N GLY A 47 -3.56 7.66 8.64
CA GLY A 47 -4.46 6.77 7.90
C GLY A 47 -4.26 6.76 6.39
N GLY A 48 -3.28 7.51 5.89
CA GLY A 48 -2.98 7.57 4.45
C GLY A 48 -2.62 6.22 3.85
N LEU A 49 -1.92 5.35 4.57
CA LEU A 49 -1.55 4.00 4.11
C LEU A 49 -2.77 3.14 3.81
N VAL A 50 -3.77 3.17 4.67
CA VAL A 50 -5.01 2.41 4.49
C VAL A 50 -5.80 2.94 3.29
N LEU A 51 -5.93 4.26 3.16
CA LEU A 51 -6.61 4.89 2.03
C LEU A 51 -5.93 4.54 0.71
N HIS A 52 -4.59 4.64 0.66
CA HIS A 52 -3.78 4.24 -0.49
C HIS A 52 -4.04 2.79 -0.89
N SER A 53 -4.00 1.86 0.07
CA SER A 53 -4.23 0.43 -0.18
C SER A 53 -5.62 0.16 -0.79
N ILE A 54 -6.65 0.88 -0.36
CA ILE A 54 -8.01 0.78 -0.92
C ILE A 54 -8.05 1.33 -2.35
N ASN A 55 -7.44 2.49 -2.59
CA ASN A 55 -7.36 3.08 -3.93
C ASN A 55 -6.64 2.14 -4.90
N VAL A 56 -5.51 1.56 -4.48
CA VAL A 56 -4.78 0.54 -5.26
C VAL A 56 -5.68 -0.65 -5.60
N TYR A 57 -6.45 -1.16 -4.62
CA TYR A 57 -7.38 -2.26 -4.88
C TYR A 57 -8.46 -1.87 -5.91
N SER A 58 -9.06 -0.69 -5.79
CA SER A 58 -10.06 -0.19 -6.73
C SER A 58 -9.50 -0.11 -8.15
N HIS A 59 -8.32 0.48 -8.33
CA HIS A 59 -7.64 0.55 -9.63
C HIS A 59 -7.28 -0.82 -10.17
N LEU A 60 -6.78 -1.73 -9.33
CA LEU A 60 -6.40 -3.08 -9.74
C LEU A 60 -7.60 -3.88 -10.27
N VAL A 61 -8.74 -3.79 -9.60
CA VAL A 61 -9.99 -4.43 -10.06
C VAL A 61 -10.38 -3.90 -11.43
N ARG A 62 -10.39 -2.58 -11.62
CA ARG A 62 -10.74 -1.96 -12.92
C ARG A 62 -9.78 -2.36 -14.05
N LEU A 63 -8.48 -2.38 -13.77
CA LEU A 63 -7.46 -2.80 -14.74
C LEU A 63 -7.62 -4.27 -15.12
N ASN A 64 -7.88 -5.15 -14.14
CA ASN A 64 -8.13 -6.56 -14.40
C ASN A 64 -9.37 -6.78 -15.27
N GLU A 65 -10.44 -6.03 -15.02
CA GLU A 65 -11.67 -6.07 -15.83
C GLU A 65 -11.45 -5.51 -17.25
N MET A 66 -10.77 -4.37 -17.35
CA MET A 66 -10.47 -3.72 -18.63
C MET A 66 -9.64 -4.62 -19.55
N TYR A 67 -8.61 -5.25 -19.02
CA TYR A 67 -7.72 -6.13 -19.78
C TYR A 67 -8.22 -7.58 -19.84
N LYS A 68 -9.27 -7.95 -19.09
CA LYS A 68 -9.87 -9.30 -19.05
C LYS A 68 -8.85 -10.38 -18.69
N ILE A 69 -7.96 -10.08 -17.73
CA ILE A 69 -6.90 -11.02 -17.33
C ILE A 69 -7.45 -12.18 -16.50
N GLY A 70 -8.46 -11.94 -15.66
CA GLY A 70 -9.20 -13.00 -14.97
C GLY A 70 -8.64 -13.38 -13.58
N TYR A 71 -7.83 -12.53 -12.93
CA TYR A 71 -7.47 -12.74 -11.53
C TYR A 71 -8.71 -12.69 -10.63
N THR A 72 -8.71 -13.53 -9.60
CA THR A 72 -9.78 -13.55 -8.59
C THR A 72 -9.76 -12.28 -7.74
N LYS A 73 -10.94 -11.92 -7.20
CA LYS A 73 -11.02 -10.78 -6.26
C LYS A 73 -10.15 -11.01 -5.02
N GLU A 74 -10.04 -12.25 -4.54
CA GLU A 74 -9.17 -12.60 -3.42
C GLU A 74 -7.70 -12.28 -3.73
N SER A 75 -7.16 -12.77 -4.86
CA SER A 75 -5.75 -12.50 -5.23
C SER A 75 -5.48 -11.02 -5.42
N MET A 76 -6.42 -10.28 -6.03
CA MET A 76 -6.30 -8.84 -6.18
C MET A 76 -6.36 -8.10 -4.84
N ALA A 77 -7.26 -8.52 -3.93
CA ALA A 77 -7.36 -7.94 -2.60
C ALA A 77 -6.09 -8.19 -1.78
N ILE A 78 -5.57 -9.42 -1.79
CA ILE A 78 -4.31 -9.75 -1.11
C ILE A 78 -3.16 -8.91 -1.66
N ALA A 79 -3.00 -8.87 -2.97
CA ALA A 79 -1.92 -8.13 -3.59
C ALA A 79 -2.01 -6.62 -3.30
N ALA A 80 -3.18 -6.01 -3.46
CA ALA A 80 -3.36 -4.58 -3.32
C ALA A 80 -3.40 -4.10 -1.86
N LEU A 81 -4.14 -4.79 -0.98
CA LEU A 81 -4.31 -4.34 0.40
C LEU A 81 -3.03 -4.52 1.24
N PHE A 82 -2.15 -5.46 0.86
CA PHE A 82 -0.95 -5.78 1.63
C PHE A 82 0.36 -5.50 0.92
N HIS A 83 0.36 -4.87 -0.28
CA HIS A 83 1.61 -4.60 -1.01
C HIS A 83 2.59 -3.76 -0.19
N ASP A 84 2.09 -2.83 0.59
CA ASP A 84 2.84 -1.86 1.38
C ASP A 84 2.76 -2.11 2.91
N VAL A 85 2.40 -3.31 3.33
CA VAL A 85 2.32 -3.69 4.76
C VAL A 85 3.66 -3.51 5.48
N CYS A 86 4.75 -3.48 4.76
CA CYS A 86 6.10 -3.17 5.26
C CYS A 86 6.22 -1.78 5.89
N LYS A 87 5.26 -0.87 5.60
CA LYS A 87 5.23 0.49 6.13
C LYS A 87 4.63 0.56 7.55
N ALA A 88 4.02 -0.53 8.05
CA ALA A 88 3.63 -0.63 9.46
C ALA A 88 4.85 -0.46 10.37
N ASP A 89 4.73 0.39 11.40
CA ASP A 89 5.78 0.76 12.36
C ASP A 89 7.07 1.29 11.70
N CYS A 90 6.94 1.81 10.47
CA CYS A 90 8.07 2.27 9.67
C CYS A 90 8.40 3.74 9.88
N TYR A 91 7.45 4.54 10.34
CA TYR A 91 7.60 5.99 10.40
C TYR A 91 7.75 6.51 11.84
N LYS A 92 8.45 7.63 11.95
CA LYS A 92 8.52 8.47 13.16
C LYS A 92 8.02 9.86 12.81
N VAL A 93 7.35 10.51 13.75
CA VAL A 93 6.97 11.92 13.63
C VAL A 93 8.11 12.78 14.19
N GLY A 94 8.67 13.61 13.33
CA GLY A 94 9.60 14.68 13.70
C GLY A 94 8.92 16.05 13.63
N MET A 95 9.60 17.10 14.12
CA MET A 95 9.15 18.48 14.01
C MET A 95 10.16 19.29 13.19
N LYS A 96 9.70 20.02 12.17
CA LYS A 96 10.53 20.94 11.38
C LYS A 96 10.06 22.38 11.54
N ASN A 97 10.99 23.32 11.45
CA ASN A 97 10.63 24.74 11.40
C ASN A 97 10.28 25.11 9.94
N VAL A 98 9.10 25.65 9.75
CA VAL A 98 8.62 26.15 8.46
C VAL A 98 8.33 27.64 8.60
N LYS A 99 8.87 28.43 7.65
CA LYS A 99 8.59 29.87 7.59
C LYS A 99 7.35 30.09 6.74
N ASP A 100 6.38 30.77 7.31
CA ASP A 100 5.22 31.21 6.58
C ASP A 100 5.65 32.30 5.58
N GLU A 101 5.37 32.12 4.30
CA GLU A 101 5.84 33.01 3.24
C GLU A 101 5.11 34.37 3.24
N GLU A 102 3.86 34.41 3.72
CA GLU A 102 3.07 35.65 3.75
C GLU A 102 3.39 36.50 5.00
N THR A 103 3.51 35.84 6.15
CA THR A 103 3.68 36.54 7.44
C THR A 103 5.14 36.61 7.90
N GLY A 104 6.03 35.81 7.32
CA GLY A 104 7.42 35.67 7.73
C GLY A 104 7.65 34.96 9.08
N VAL A 105 6.57 34.51 9.73
CA VAL A 105 6.61 33.88 11.06
C VAL A 105 7.04 32.42 10.94
N TRP A 106 7.94 32.00 11.82
CA TRP A 106 8.35 30.61 11.93
C TRP A 106 7.39 29.81 12.80
N ARG A 107 6.92 28.64 12.29
CA ARG A 107 6.12 27.68 13.06
C ARG A 107 6.74 26.28 12.97
N LYS A 108 6.45 25.47 13.99
CA LYS A 108 6.82 24.05 13.98
C LYS A 108 5.70 23.26 13.34
N GLU A 109 6.07 22.48 12.32
CA GLU A 109 5.15 21.55 11.65
C GLU A 109 5.63 20.12 11.81
N PRO A 110 4.72 19.15 12.04
CA PRO A 110 5.07 17.76 12.07
C PRO A 110 5.48 17.29 10.66
N TYR A 111 6.38 16.34 10.59
CA TYR A 111 6.74 15.63 9.36
C TYR A 111 7.07 14.19 9.67
N TYR A 112 6.86 13.31 8.69
CA TYR A 112 7.20 11.91 8.81
C TYR A 112 8.63 11.65 8.33
N THR A 113 9.34 10.76 9.04
CA THR A 113 10.66 10.28 8.69
C THR A 113 10.74 8.78 8.95
N PHE A 114 11.66 8.09 8.27
CA PHE A 114 11.83 6.65 8.45
C PHE A 114 12.45 6.31 9.81
N ASN A 115 12.00 5.20 10.38
CA ASN A 115 12.67 4.55 11.49
C ASN A 115 13.92 3.81 10.95
N GLU A 116 15.10 3.99 11.57
CA GLU A 116 16.37 3.47 11.08
C GLU A 116 16.48 1.93 11.01
N ASN A 117 15.47 1.21 11.52
CA ASN A 117 15.46 -0.25 11.59
C ASN A 117 14.94 -0.97 10.33
N PHE A 118 14.78 -0.29 9.20
CA PHE A 118 14.34 -0.87 7.95
C PHE A 118 15.49 -1.61 7.24
N LYS A 119 15.67 -2.92 7.52
CA LYS A 119 16.83 -3.70 7.06
C LYS A 119 16.55 -4.69 5.92
N PHE A 120 15.43 -4.58 5.22
CA PHE A 120 15.14 -5.40 4.04
C PHE A 120 15.67 -4.72 2.76
N GLY A 121 16.00 -5.50 1.75
CA GLY A 121 16.52 -5.01 0.48
C GLY A 121 15.52 -4.23 -0.39
N GLY A 122 14.27 -4.08 0.07
CA GLY A 122 13.22 -3.32 -0.62
C GLY A 122 11.86 -3.44 0.07
N HIS A 123 10.95 -2.54 -0.30
CA HIS A 123 9.58 -2.50 0.25
C HIS A 123 8.82 -3.80 -0.05
N GLY A 124 8.80 -4.22 -1.31
CA GLY A 124 8.06 -5.40 -1.73
C GLY A 124 8.55 -6.69 -1.07
N SER A 125 9.86 -6.92 -1.01
CA SER A 125 10.41 -8.11 -0.36
C SER A 125 10.08 -8.18 1.14
N LYS A 126 10.08 -7.03 1.83
CA LYS A 126 9.65 -6.96 3.23
C LYS A 126 8.17 -7.24 3.37
N SER A 127 7.32 -6.68 2.49
CA SER A 127 5.87 -6.94 2.51
C SER A 127 5.57 -8.41 2.29
N VAL A 128 6.19 -9.06 1.30
CA VAL A 128 6.07 -10.50 1.06
C VAL A 128 6.46 -11.30 2.32
N TYR A 129 7.60 -10.98 2.93
CA TYR A 129 8.06 -11.65 4.15
C TYR A 129 7.03 -11.52 5.28
N LEU A 130 6.53 -10.32 5.53
CA LEU A 130 5.56 -10.05 6.60
C LEU A 130 4.25 -10.81 6.38
N VAL A 131 3.67 -10.74 5.18
CA VAL A 131 2.42 -11.45 4.86
C VAL A 131 2.59 -12.96 4.98
N GLN A 132 3.71 -13.51 4.50
CA GLN A 132 3.97 -14.96 4.53
C GLN A 132 4.21 -15.53 5.93
N ASN A 133 4.45 -14.69 6.94
CA ASN A 133 4.46 -15.16 8.34
C ASN A 133 3.07 -15.57 8.84
N PHE A 134 2.01 -15.15 8.17
CA PHE A 134 0.63 -15.41 8.55
C PHE A 134 -0.13 -16.20 7.48
N MET A 135 0.00 -15.80 6.24
CA MET A 135 -0.80 -16.30 5.13
C MET A 135 0.07 -16.68 3.94
N LYS A 136 -0.14 -17.89 3.41
CA LYS A 136 0.60 -18.35 2.23
C LYS A 136 0.16 -17.55 0.98
N LEU A 137 1.13 -16.91 0.31
CA LEU A 137 0.93 -16.25 -0.98
C LEU A 137 1.07 -17.24 -2.13
N THR A 138 0.31 -17.03 -3.21
CA THR A 138 0.59 -17.67 -4.50
C THR A 138 1.86 -17.06 -5.12
N PRO A 139 2.51 -17.75 -6.09
CA PRO A 139 3.65 -17.18 -6.80
C PRO A 139 3.35 -15.82 -7.44
N ASP A 140 2.17 -15.65 -8.06
CA ASP A 140 1.77 -14.40 -8.70
C ASP A 140 1.58 -13.27 -7.68
N GLU A 141 0.93 -13.54 -6.56
CA GLU A 141 0.76 -12.55 -5.47
C GLU A 141 2.09 -12.12 -4.88
N ALA A 142 2.98 -13.09 -4.59
CA ALA A 142 4.30 -12.79 -4.07
C ALA A 142 5.14 -11.99 -5.07
N THR A 143 5.08 -12.35 -6.36
CA THR A 143 5.77 -11.61 -7.42
C THR A 143 5.20 -10.20 -7.57
N ALA A 144 3.88 -10.05 -7.56
CA ALA A 144 3.23 -8.76 -7.68
C ALA A 144 3.62 -7.83 -6.51
N ILE A 145 3.49 -8.30 -5.28
CA ILE A 145 3.88 -7.52 -4.09
C ILE A 145 5.38 -7.19 -4.12
N ASN A 146 6.24 -8.15 -4.49
CA ASN A 146 7.69 -7.92 -4.52
C ASN A 146 8.11 -6.87 -5.55
N CYS A 147 7.40 -6.80 -6.70
CA CYS A 147 7.77 -5.96 -7.84
C CYS A 147 6.91 -4.69 -7.99
N HIS A 148 6.01 -4.38 -7.03
CA HIS A 148 5.06 -3.26 -7.16
C HIS A 148 5.72 -1.90 -7.34
N MET A 149 6.91 -1.68 -6.75
CA MET A 149 7.66 -0.43 -6.92
C MET A 149 8.18 -0.22 -8.36
N GLY A 150 8.03 -1.21 -9.23
CA GLY A 150 8.42 -1.10 -10.64
C GLY A 150 9.92 -1.07 -10.85
N VAL A 151 10.31 -0.42 -11.95
CA VAL A 151 11.68 -0.50 -12.51
C VAL A 151 12.58 0.68 -12.13
N GLU A 152 12.26 1.46 -11.14
CA GLU A 152 13.19 2.48 -10.62
C GLU A 152 14.47 1.80 -10.13
N ASN A 153 15.57 2.01 -10.84
CA ASN A 153 16.84 1.28 -10.71
C ASN A 153 16.80 -0.15 -11.28
N ALA A 154 16.09 -0.35 -12.38
CA ALA A 154 15.71 -1.60 -12.98
C ALA A 154 16.85 -2.60 -13.07
N LYS A 155 16.73 -3.60 -12.25
CA LYS A 155 17.25 -4.90 -12.59
C LYS A 155 16.33 -5.54 -13.64
N TRP A 156 16.88 -6.22 -14.63
CA TRP A 156 16.14 -6.95 -15.66
C TRP A 156 15.06 -7.86 -15.08
N GLU A 157 15.30 -8.41 -13.88
CA GLU A 157 14.40 -9.31 -13.17
C GLU A 157 13.01 -8.71 -12.93
N VAL A 158 12.91 -7.39 -12.69
CA VAL A 158 11.60 -6.74 -12.49
C VAL A 158 10.85 -6.59 -13.82
N CYS A 159 11.56 -6.26 -14.91
CA CYS A 159 10.96 -6.21 -16.25
C CYS A 159 10.46 -7.58 -16.67
N ASP A 160 11.22 -8.64 -16.40
CA ASP A 160 10.84 -10.02 -16.72
C ASP A 160 9.67 -10.48 -15.83
N ALA A 161 9.65 -10.11 -14.56
CA ALA A 161 8.52 -10.35 -13.67
C ALA A 161 7.23 -9.71 -14.19
N HIS A 162 7.27 -8.45 -14.64
CA HIS A 162 6.11 -7.77 -15.21
C HIS A 162 5.60 -8.42 -16.51
N ARG A 163 6.51 -9.04 -17.31
CA ARG A 163 6.13 -9.76 -18.54
C ARG A 163 5.56 -11.14 -18.23
N ALA A 164 6.13 -11.83 -17.25
CA ALA A 164 5.74 -13.19 -16.89
C ALA A 164 4.52 -13.26 -15.96
N CYS A 165 4.31 -12.22 -15.13
CA CYS A 165 3.23 -12.13 -14.15
C CYS A 165 2.38 -10.88 -14.41
N PRO A 166 1.27 -10.99 -15.13
CA PRO A 166 0.38 -9.84 -15.39
C PRO A 166 -0.07 -9.13 -14.12
N LEU A 167 -0.29 -9.85 -13.01
CA LEU A 167 -0.67 -9.25 -11.72
C LEU A 167 0.38 -8.25 -11.23
N ALA A 168 1.68 -8.53 -11.43
CA ALA A 168 2.75 -7.64 -11.03
C ALA A 168 2.70 -6.31 -11.82
N PHE A 169 2.47 -6.37 -13.13
CA PHE A 169 2.30 -5.18 -13.95
C PHE A 169 1.04 -4.39 -13.57
N LEU A 170 -0.08 -5.10 -13.38
CA LEU A 170 -1.35 -4.46 -13.01
C LEU A 170 -1.27 -3.80 -11.63
N LEU A 171 -0.64 -4.46 -10.65
CA LEU A 171 -0.46 -3.90 -9.31
C LEU A 171 0.42 -2.64 -9.34
N HIS A 172 1.56 -2.70 -10.04
CA HIS A 172 2.41 -1.53 -10.24
C HIS A 172 1.65 -0.36 -10.88
N THR A 173 0.86 -0.64 -11.92
CA THR A 173 0.05 0.39 -12.60
C THR A 173 -1.04 0.96 -11.69
N ALA A 174 -1.68 0.11 -10.90
CA ALA A 174 -2.71 0.51 -9.93
C ALA A 174 -2.11 1.37 -8.81
N ASP A 175 -0.93 1.00 -8.30
CA ASP A 175 -0.18 1.75 -7.31
C ASP A 175 0.16 3.15 -7.83
N MET A 176 0.75 3.26 -9.02
CA MET A 176 1.02 4.53 -9.67
C MET A 176 -0.25 5.37 -9.89
N ALA A 177 -1.34 4.76 -10.36
CA ALA A 177 -2.61 5.46 -10.58
C ALA A 177 -3.18 6.02 -9.28
N SER A 178 -3.08 5.29 -8.16
CA SER A 178 -3.58 5.71 -6.85
C SER A 178 -2.90 6.98 -6.32
N THR A 179 -1.67 7.26 -6.75
CA THR A 179 -0.93 8.48 -6.35
C THR A 179 -1.44 9.75 -7.04
N VAL A 180 -2.34 9.62 -8.03
CA VAL A 180 -2.92 10.74 -8.78
C VAL A 180 -4.34 11.01 -8.28
N PRO A 181 -4.58 12.06 -7.45
CA PRO A 181 -5.88 12.28 -6.80
C PRO A 181 -7.07 12.32 -7.77
N ALA A 182 -6.87 12.85 -8.97
CA ALA A 182 -7.93 12.96 -10.00
C ALA A 182 -8.39 11.59 -10.56
N LEU A 183 -7.64 10.52 -10.32
CA LEU A 183 -8.00 9.16 -10.76
C LEU A 183 -8.69 8.35 -9.66
N ASN A 184 -8.61 8.79 -8.40
CA ASN A 184 -9.22 8.10 -7.28
C ASN A 184 -10.72 8.42 -7.21
N GLU A 185 -11.53 7.42 -6.86
CA GLU A 185 -12.92 7.65 -6.50
C GLU A 185 -12.96 8.43 -5.19
N GLU A 186 -13.90 9.38 -5.07
CA GLU A 186 -14.17 9.99 -3.79
C GLU A 186 -14.61 8.90 -2.80
N VAL A 187 -13.71 8.50 -1.93
CA VAL A 187 -14.09 7.78 -0.70
C VAL A 187 -14.83 8.82 0.12
N THR A 188 -16.16 8.88 -0.03
CA THR A 188 -16.99 9.80 0.74
C THR A 188 -16.88 9.42 2.21
N CYS A 189 -15.90 10.01 2.89
CA CYS A 189 -15.90 10.10 4.34
C CYS A 189 -17.04 11.03 4.70
N SER A 190 -18.21 10.48 5.03
CA SER A 190 -19.22 11.25 5.76
C SER A 190 -18.60 11.63 7.10
N GLU A 191 -18.43 12.95 7.30
CA GLU A 191 -18.03 13.58 8.56
C GLU A 191 -18.87 13.09 9.75
#